data_c02d8e4037a700f018c62f3b6652734e
#
_entry.id   c02d8e4037a700f018c62f3b6652734e
#
_cell.length_a   1.000
_cell.length_b   1.000
_cell.length_c   1.000
_cell.angle_alpha   90.00
_cell.angle_beta   90.00
_cell.angle_gamma   90.00
#
_symmetry.space_group_name_H-M   'P 1'
#
loop_
_entity.id
_entity.type
_entity.pdbx_description
1 polymer ?
#
loop_
_entity_poly.entity_id
_entity_poly.type
_entity_poly.pdbx_seq_one_letter_code
_entity_poly.pdbx_strand_id
1 'polypeptide(L)'
;ANVAGAATINMKNDRLSYLIQRVDYQRTNDSVEKSENQLLGRASWNIQCWVKSSEGTKICTMRKNHITVMRINDNYSLSVGIKHKKNSITLLKVDNNSIWQAREGLYRDAQTIIDQFKRGFEVKTEFNAFNTAKPVVNEVSLIGFSDAFNDMQQQYSKLDHLDAQRRF
;
A
#
# COMPACT_ATOMS: atom_id res chain seq x y z
N ALA A 1 -10.58 19.84 2.56
CA ALA A 1 -11.07 19.97 2.47
C ALA A 1 -11.73 19.89 2.61
N ASN A 2 -11.97 19.85 2.91
CA ASN A 2 -12.72 19.93 2.86
C ASN A 2 -13.24 20.27 2.72
N VAL A 3 -13.41 20.36 2.86
CA VAL A 3 -14.13 20.74 2.61
C VAL A 3 -14.53 21.06 2.60
N ALA A 4 -14.58 21.19 2.70
CA ALA A 4 -15.20 21.52 2.62
C ALA A 4 -15.66 21.67 2.60
N GLY A 5 -15.69 21.53 2.61
CA GLY A 5 -16.34 21.78 2.51
C GLY A 5 -16.96 21.81 2.62
N ALA A 6 -16.77 21.86 2.98
CA ALA A 6 -17.55 21.91 3.11
C ALA A 6 -18.28 22.36 3.00
N ALA A 7 -18.18 22.50 2.97
CA ALA A 7 -19.18 22.81 2.53
C ALA A 7 -20.19 23.01 3.32
N THR A 8 -20.12 23.59 3.92
CA THR A 8 -20.96 23.88 4.65
C THR A 8 -21.69 24.84 4.15
N ILE A 9 -22.67 24.84 3.93
CA ILE A 9 -23.36 25.66 3.34
C ILE A 9 -24.10 26.51 4.07
N ASN A 10 -24.80 27.37 3.64
CA ASN A 10 -25.51 28.22 4.24
C ASN A 10 -26.86 28.25 4.08
N MET A 11 -27.62 28.90 4.80
CA MET A 11 -29.00 28.89 4.88
C MET A 11 -29.69 29.55 3.83
N LYS A 12 -30.90 29.12 3.53
CA LYS A 12 -31.74 29.72 2.62
C LYS A 12 -33.02 29.98 3.22
N ASN A 13 -33.86 30.64 2.55
CA ASN A 13 -35.19 30.95 3.05
C ASN A 13 -35.98 29.69 3.23
N ASP A 14 -35.79 28.70 2.41
CA ASP A 14 -36.33 27.40 2.65
C ASP A 14 -35.28 26.53 3.26
N ARG A 15 -35.28 26.46 4.56
CA ARG A 15 -34.27 25.72 5.29
C ARG A 15 -34.24 24.25 4.97
N LEU A 16 -35.40 23.63 4.74
CA LEU A 16 -35.43 22.23 4.44
C LEU A 16 -34.79 21.94 3.10
N SER A 17 -35.16 22.73 2.09
CA SER A 17 -34.59 22.62 0.78
C SER A 17 -33.06 22.85 0.82
N TYR A 18 -32.66 23.83 1.60
CA TYR A 18 -31.24 24.12 1.75
C TYR A 18 -30.52 22.96 2.42
N LEU A 19 -31.08 22.38 3.47
CA LEU A 19 -30.46 21.25 4.16
C LEU A 19 -30.34 20.03 3.25
N ILE A 20 -31.35 19.79 2.41
CA ILE A 20 -31.28 18.71 1.43
C ILE A 20 -30.15 18.94 0.44
N GLN A 21 -30.06 20.14 -0.10
CA GLN A 21 -28.98 20.50 -1.03
C GLN A 21 -27.62 20.38 -0.37
N ARG A 22 -27.52 20.78 0.87
CA ARG A 22 -26.26 20.66 1.62
C ARG A 22 -25.85 19.21 1.79
N VAL A 23 -26.79 18.34 2.13
CA VAL A 23 -26.50 16.93 2.28
C VAL A 23 -26.03 16.32 0.96
N ASP A 24 -26.69 16.66 -0.14
CA ASP A 24 -26.31 16.16 -1.45
C ASP A 24 -24.93 16.64 -1.86
N TYR A 25 -24.63 17.92 -1.60
CA TYR A 25 -23.32 18.50 -1.89
C TYR A 25 -22.23 17.81 -1.06
N GLN A 26 -22.45 17.60 0.22
CA GLN A 26 -21.52 16.91 1.09
C GLN A 26 -21.25 15.48 0.61
N ARG A 27 -22.30 14.76 0.27
CA ARG A 27 -22.18 13.41 -0.24
C ARG A 27 -21.32 13.34 -1.49
N THR A 28 -21.53 14.27 -2.42
CA THR A 28 -20.77 14.34 -3.67
C THR A 28 -19.32 14.65 -3.38
N ASN A 29 -19.05 15.62 -2.51
CA ASN A 29 -17.70 15.96 -2.14
C ASN A 29 -16.98 14.81 -1.44
N ASP A 30 -17.63 14.15 -0.49
CA ASP A 30 -17.05 13.03 0.23
C ASP A 30 -16.71 11.89 -0.74
N SER A 31 -17.57 11.63 -1.72
CA SER A 31 -17.32 10.60 -2.73
C SER A 31 -16.13 10.95 -3.62
N VAL A 32 -16.03 12.19 -4.07
CA VAL A 32 -14.91 12.65 -4.89
C VAL A 32 -13.61 12.60 -4.11
N GLU A 33 -13.61 13.09 -2.88
CA GLU A 33 -12.43 13.07 -2.03
C GLU A 33 -11.97 11.64 -1.76
N LYS A 34 -12.88 10.73 -1.47
CA LYS A 34 -12.57 9.33 -1.25
C LYS A 34 -11.97 8.69 -2.50
N SER A 35 -12.53 8.98 -3.67
CA SER A 35 -12.01 8.48 -4.94
C SER A 35 -10.61 9.00 -5.22
N GLU A 36 -10.37 10.30 -4.98
CA GLU A 36 -9.05 10.90 -5.15
C GLU A 36 -8.04 10.28 -4.21
N ASN A 37 -8.40 10.07 -2.95
CA ASN A 37 -7.52 9.44 -1.96
C ASN A 37 -7.16 8.02 -2.36
N GLN A 38 -8.09 7.27 -2.93
CA GLN A 38 -7.82 5.93 -3.41
C GLN A 38 -6.88 5.93 -4.61
N LEU A 39 -7.08 6.85 -5.56
CA LEU A 39 -6.20 6.96 -6.71
C LEU A 39 -4.78 7.36 -6.31
N LEU A 40 -4.65 8.32 -5.40
CA LEU A 40 -3.35 8.74 -4.88
C LEU A 40 -2.68 7.61 -4.10
N GLY A 41 -3.46 6.88 -3.30
CA GLY A 41 -2.98 5.74 -2.56
C GLY A 41 -2.44 4.65 -3.48
N ARG A 42 -3.20 4.32 -4.54
CA ARG A 42 -2.77 3.34 -5.55
C ARG A 42 -1.49 3.79 -6.23
N ALA A 43 -1.42 5.04 -6.66
CA ALA A 43 -0.26 5.61 -7.35
C ALA A 43 0.96 5.72 -6.45
N SER A 44 0.79 5.70 -5.13
CA SER A 44 1.91 5.79 -4.18
C SER A 44 2.71 4.50 -4.07
N TRP A 45 2.19 3.39 -4.59
CA TRP A 45 2.91 2.12 -4.65
C TRP A 45 3.62 2.00 -5.98
N ASN A 46 4.94 1.90 -5.94
CA ASN A 46 5.75 1.78 -7.15
C ASN A 46 5.88 0.30 -7.51
N ILE A 47 5.37 -0.08 -8.67
CA ILE A 47 5.36 -1.46 -9.12
C ILE A 47 6.40 -1.66 -10.22
N GLN A 48 7.22 -2.69 -10.09
CA GLN A 48 8.18 -3.09 -11.11
C GLN A 48 8.13 -4.60 -11.26
N CYS A 49 8.07 -5.06 -12.50
CA CYS A 49 8.04 -6.49 -12.80
C CYS A 49 9.04 -6.81 -13.90
N TRP A 50 9.73 -7.93 -13.77
CA TRP A 50 10.71 -8.36 -14.78
C TRP A 50 10.91 -9.86 -14.74
N VAL A 51 11.52 -10.38 -15.79
CA VAL A 51 11.92 -11.78 -15.85
C VAL A 51 13.43 -11.84 -15.74
N LYS A 52 13.94 -12.64 -14.82
CA LYS A 52 15.37 -12.88 -14.71
C LYS A 52 15.76 -13.84 -15.81
N SER A 53 16.41 -13.31 -16.82
CA SER A 53 16.59 -13.99 -18.11
C SER A 53 17.31 -15.32 -18.05
N SER A 54 18.26 -15.47 -17.12
CA SER A 54 19.06 -16.69 -17.01
C SER A 54 18.27 -17.89 -16.49
N GLU A 55 17.19 -17.64 -15.74
CA GLU A 55 16.45 -18.69 -15.05
C GLU A 55 14.97 -18.70 -15.38
N GLY A 56 14.48 -17.71 -16.11
CA GLY A 56 13.05 -17.56 -16.37
C GLY A 56 12.24 -17.21 -15.13
N THR A 57 12.89 -16.78 -14.06
CA THR A 57 12.21 -16.43 -12.83
C THR A 57 11.48 -15.10 -13.00
N LYS A 58 10.21 -15.09 -12.65
CA LYS A 58 9.37 -13.90 -12.75
C LYS A 58 9.32 -13.21 -11.41
N ILE A 59 9.58 -11.93 -11.41
CA ILE A 59 9.66 -11.12 -10.19
C ILE A 59 8.83 -9.87 -10.35
N CYS A 60 8.02 -9.58 -9.34
CA CYS A 60 7.38 -8.28 -9.20
C CYS A 60 7.67 -7.72 -7.83
N THR A 61 7.89 -6.42 -7.76
CA THR A 61 7.97 -5.69 -6.50
C THR A 61 6.99 -4.55 -6.50
N MET A 62 6.44 -4.23 -5.35
CA MET A 62 5.70 -3.01 -5.14
C MET A 62 6.16 -2.37 -3.84
N ARG A 63 6.52 -1.11 -3.93
CA ARG A 63 7.19 -0.40 -2.84
C ARG A 63 6.49 0.89 -2.49
N LYS A 64 6.38 1.15 -1.20
CA LYS A 64 5.97 2.44 -0.66
C LYS A 64 6.80 2.71 0.59
N ASN A 65 7.50 3.85 0.61
CA ASN A 65 8.42 4.18 1.70
C ASN A 65 9.42 3.04 1.91
N HIS A 66 9.49 2.49 3.10
CA HIS A 66 10.43 1.41 3.45
C HIS A 66 9.80 0.03 3.37
N ILE A 67 8.62 -0.09 2.77
CA ILE A 67 7.93 -1.37 2.65
C ILE A 67 7.99 -1.84 1.22
N THR A 68 8.47 -3.06 1.01
CA THR A 68 8.49 -3.70 -0.30
C THR A 68 7.79 -5.04 -0.22
N VAL A 69 6.75 -5.20 -1.03
CA VAL A 69 6.11 -6.50 -1.25
C VAL A 69 6.76 -7.10 -2.48
N MET A 70 7.16 -8.35 -2.40
CA MET A 70 7.82 -9.03 -3.52
C MET A 70 7.10 -10.33 -3.84
N ARG A 71 6.83 -10.54 -5.11
CA ARG A 71 6.38 -11.83 -5.63
C ARG A 71 7.48 -12.42 -6.50
N ILE A 72 7.91 -13.63 -6.16
CA ILE A 72 8.85 -14.40 -6.97
C ILE A 72 8.14 -15.71 -7.29
N ASN A 73 7.77 -15.90 -8.54
CA ASN A 73 6.90 -16.99 -8.95
C ASN A 73 5.63 -16.97 -8.08
N ASP A 74 5.34 -18.02 -7.34
CA ASP A 74 4.16 -18.08 -6.49
C ASP A 74 4.44 -17.73 -5.02
N ASN A 75 5.65 -17.28 -4.72
CA ASN A 75 6.04 -16.97 -3.35
C ASN A 75 5.98 -15.46 -3.10
N TYR A 76 5.42 -15.10 -1.96
CA TYR A 76 5.31 -13.70 -1.53
C TYR A 76 6.16 -13.47 -0.30
N SER A 77 6.92 -12.39 -0.33
CA SER A 77 7.68 -11.93 0.84
C SER A 77 7.46 -10.43 1.01
N LEU A 78 7.82 -9.94 2.17
CA LEU A 78 7.70 -8.53 2.48
C LEU A 78 8.95 -8.11 3.22
N SER A 79 9.53 -6.98 2.81
CA SER A 79 10.66 -6.41 3.50
C SER A 79 10.35 -5.04 4.03
N VAL A 80 10.88 -4.72 5.21
CA VAL A 80 10.68 -3.44 5.86
C VAL A 80 12.04 -2.87 6.23
N GLY A 81 12.28 -1.63 5.83
CA GLY A 81 13.49 -0.91 6.20
C GLY A 81 14.67 -1.18 5.31
N ILE A 82 15.78 -0.55 5.66
CA ILE A 82 17.05 -0.66 4.93
C ILE A 82 18.20 -0.58 5.92
N LYS A 83 19.35 -1.11 5.53
CA LYS A 83 20.60 -0.99 6.30
C LYS A 83 20.40 -1.38 7.78
N HIS A 84 19.82 -2.52 7.98
CA HIS A 84 19.53 -3.00 9.33
C HIS A 84 20.76 -3.28 10.17
N LYS A 85 20.66 -3.04 11.46
CA LYS A 85 21.63 -3.57 12.40
C LYS A 85 21.60 -5.08 12.33
N LYS A 86 22.78 -5.69 12.34
CA LYS A 86 22.87 -7.13 12.27
C LYS A 86 22.09 -7.79 13.41
N ASN A 87 21.27 -8.77 13.06
CA ASN A 87 20.42 -9.53 13.99
C ASN A 87 19.33 -8.70 14.69
N SER A 88 19.10 -7.47 14.26
CA SER A 88 18.02 -6.66 14.85
C SER A 88 16.65 -7.17 14.45
N ILE A 89 15.66 -6.89 15.28
CA ILE A 89 14.28 -7.30 15.06
C ILE A 89 13.48 -6.11 14.54
N THR A 90 12.73 -6.34 13.48
CA THR A 90 11.80 -5.37 12.91
C THR A 90 10.39 -5.72 13.36
N LEU A 91 9.63 -4.68 13.68
CA LEU A 91 8.23 -4.82 14.10
C LEU A 91 7.32 -4.26 13.03
N LEU A 92 6.19 -4.91 12.83
CA LEU A 92 5.17 -4.47 11.89
C LEU A 92 3.79 -4.72 12.50
N LYS A 93 2.91 -3.74 12.42
CA LYS A 93 1.56 -3.85 12.94
C LYS A 93 0.59 -3.19 11.99
N VAL A 94 -0.43 -3.93 11.56
CA VAL A 94 -1.51 -3.41 10.73
C VAL A 94 -2.69 -3.09 11.64
N ASP A 95 -3.09 -1.83 11.69
CA ASP A 95 -4.18 -1.35 12.54
C ASP A 95 -4.04 -1.88 13.99
N ASN A 96 -5.05 -2.57 14.48
CA ASN A 96 -5.04 -3.15 15.83
C ASN A 96 -4.72 -4.64 15.85
N ASN A 97 -4.19 -5.18 14.76
CA ASN A 97 -3.81 -6.59 14.71
C ASN A 97 -2.54 -6.83 15.54
N SER A 98 -2.22 -8.10 15.76
CA SER A 98 -1.03 -8.47 16.50
C SER A 98 0.24 -8.05 15.77
N ILE A 99 1.30 -7.82 16.54
CA ILE A 99 2.57 -7.37 15.98
C ILE A 99 3.29 -8.54 15.32
N TRP A 100 3.79 -8.32 14.12
CA TRP A 100 4.66 -9.24 13.40
C TRP A 100 6.11 -8.86 13.67
N GLN A 101 6.94 -9.87 13.85
CA GLN A 101 8.38 -9.67 14.07
C GLN A 101 9.18 -10.41 13.03
N ALA A 102 10.27 -9.81 12.60
CA ALA A 102 11.19 -10.46 11.68
C ALA A 102 12.61 -9.95 11.88
N ARG A 103 13.58 -10.81 11.62
CA ARG A 103 14.97 -10.40 11.68
C ARG A 103 15.29 -9.54 10.46
N GLU A 104 15.87 -8.39 10.69
CA GLU A 104 16.35 -7.49 9.65
C GLU A 104 15.28 -7.21 8.58
N GLY A 105 14.03 -7.15 9.01
CA GLY A 105 12.92 -6.72 8.18
C GLY A 105 12.43 -7.68 7.11
N LEU A 106 12.90 -8.91 7.07
CA LEU A 106 12.47 -9.85 6.04
C LEU A 106 11.40 -10.80 6.57
N TYR A 107 10.18 -10.61 6.07
CA TYR A 107 9.03 -11.46 6.38
C TYR A 107 8.83 -12.44 5.22
N ARG A 108 9.19 -13.69 5.43
CA ARG A 108 8.97 -14.74 4.45
C ARG A 108 7.55 -15.24 4.57
N ASP A 109 7.02 -15.81 3.50
CA ASP A 109 5.65 -16.33 3.48
C ASP A 109 4.65 -15.28 3.96
N ALA A 110 4.66 -14.13 3.31
CA ALA A 110 3.96 -12.93 3.75
C ALA A 110 2.48 -12.88 3.39
N GLN A 111 1.85 -13.99 3.00
CA GLN A 111 0.45 -14.02 2.58
C GLN A 111 -0.50 -13.44 3.63
N THR A 112 -0.33 -13.84 4.88
CA THR A 112 -1.22 -13.37 5.94
C THR A 112 -1.06 -11.87 6.18
N ILE A 113 0.17 -11.36 6.11
CA ILE A 113 0.43 -9.93 6.26
C ILE A 113 -0.19 -9.18 5.08
N ILE A 114 -0.03 -9.70 3.86
CA ILE A 114 -0.61 -9.08 2.67
C ILE A 114 -2.14 -9.05 2.78
N ASP A 115 -2.75 -10.10 3.31
CA ASP A 115 -4.19 -10.12 3.55
C ASP A 115 -4.61 -9.04 4.54
N GLN A 116 -3.82 -8.80 5.58
CA GLN A 116 -4.07 -7.69 6.49
C GLN A 116 -3.91 -6.33 5.80
N PHE A 117 -2.91 -6.19 4.93
CA PHE A 117 -2.72 -4.97 4.16
C PHE A 117 -3.94 -4.67 3.28
N LYS A 118 -4.51 -5.69 2.68
CA LYS A 118 -5.70 -5.52 1.81
C LYS A 118 -6.91 -5.04 2.57
N ARG A 119 -7.04 -5.41 3.84
CA ARG A 119 -8.19 -5.05 4.68
C ARG A 119 -7.91 -3.86 5.59
N GLY A 120 -6.65 -3.48 5.72
CA GLY A 120 -6.23 -2.50 6.71
C GLY A 120 -6.23 -1.07 6.19
N PHE A 121 -6.06 -0.14 7.11
CA PHE A 121 -5.98 1.28 6.81
C PHE A 121 -4.58 1.82 6.96
N GLU A 122 -3.81 1.31 7.92
CA GLU A 122 -2.49 1.83 8.22
C GLU A 122 -1.59 0.72 8.73
N VAL A 123 -0.32 0.79 8.36
CA VAL A 123 0.69 -0.10 8.91
C VAL A 123 1.76 0.73 9.60
N LYS A 124 2.12 0.31 10.81
CA LYS A 124 3.21 0.90 11.57
C LYS A 124 4.38 -0.06 11.53
N THR A 125 5.57 0.49 11.31
CA THR A 125 6.80 -0.30 11.27
C THR A 125 7.87 0.33 12.15
N GLU A 126 8.72 -0.50 12.71
CA GLU A 126 9.86 -0.06 13.49
C GLU A 126 11.05 -0.95 13.16
N PHE A 127 12.16 -0.35 12.78
CA PHE A 127 13.38 -1.10 12.51
C PHE A 127 14.61 -0.35 13.04
N ASN A 128 15.69 -1.07 13.22
CA ASN A 128 16.94 -0.51 13.72
C ASN A 128 17.97 -0.46 12.59
N ALA A 129 18.29 0.74 12.14
CA ALA A 129 19.33 0.95 11.14
C ALA A 129 20.70 0.96 11.81
N PHE A 130 21.72 0.44 11.11
CA PHE A 130 23.04 0.26 11.69
C PHE A 130 23.73 1.58 12.09
N ASN A 131 23.36 2.68 11.45
CA ASN A 131 24.01 3.97 11.66
C ASN A 131 23.19 4.93 12.52
N THR A 132 22.15 4.46 13.19
CA THR A 132 21.30 5.30 14.04
C THR A 132 21.21 4.72 15.44
N ALA A 133 21.12 5.61 16.42
CA ALA A 133 21.00 5.19 17.82
C ALA A 133 19.56 4.83 18.18
N LYS A 134 18.59 5.45 17.48
CA LYS A 134 17.17 5.24 17.76
C LYS A 134 16.51 4.42 16.67
N PRO A 135 15.49 3.62 17.02
CA PRO A 135 14.71 2.94 16.01
C PRO A 135 14.07 3.91 15.04
N VAL A 136 13.93 3.48 13.80
CA VAL A 136 13.21 4.23 12.77
C VAL A 136 11.77 3.76 12.79
N VAL A 137 10.85 4.68 13.08
CA VAL A 137 9.43 4.39 13.17
C VAL A 137 8.70 5.07 12.03
N ASN A 138 7.86 4.32 11.32
CA ASN A 138 7.10 4.84 10.20
C ASN A 138 5.64 4.42 10.30
N GLU A 139 4.77 5.30 9.80
CA GLU A 139 3.36 5.00 9.62
C GLU A 139 3.07 5.15 8.14
N VAL A 140 2.48 4.13 7.53
CA VAL A 140 2.23 4.11 6.09
C VAL A 140 0.75 3.82 5.86
N SER A 141 0.12 4.66 5.05
CA SER A 141 -1.27 4.45 4.66
C SER A 141 -1.40 3.25 3.72
N LEU A 142 -2.39 2.42 3.97
CA LEU A 142 -2.72 1.27 3.13
C LEU A 142 -3.85 1.58 2.14
N ILE A 143 -4.33 2.82 2.10
CA ILE A 143 -5.34 3.22 1.13
C ILE A 143 -4.79 3.02 -0.27
N GLY A 144 -5.52 2.30 -1.10
CA GLY A 144 -5.10 1.99 -2.46
C GLY A 144 -4.20 0.77 -2.60
N PHE A 145 -3.82 0.12 -1.49
CA PHE A 145 -2.96 -1.06 -1.55
C PHE A 145 -3.58 -2.20 -2.37
N SER A 146 -4.85 -2.51 -2.14
CA SER A 146 -5.52 -3.62 -2.87
C SER A 146 -5.53 -3.39 -4.37
N ASP A 147 -5.79 -2.16 -4.81
CA ASP A 147 -5.78 -1.81 -6.22
C ASP A 147 -4.37 -1.92 -6.79
N ALA A 148 -3.37 -1.44 -6.07
CA ALA A 148 -1.97 -1.56 -6.48
C ALA A 148 -1.54 -3.02 -6.55
N PHE A 149 -1.97 -3.83 -5.58
CA PHE A 149 -1.66 -5.25 -5.57
C PHE A 149 -2.28 -5.96 -6.77
N ASN A 150 -3.52 -5.63 -7.13
CA ASN A 150 -4.17 -6.16 -8.32
C ASN A 150 -3.42 -5.75 -9.59
N ASP A 151 -2.92 -4.52 -9.64
CA ASP A 151 -2.09 -4.06 -10.76
C ASP A 151 -0.80 -4.88 -10.87
N MET A 152 -0.16 -5.16 -9.75
CA MET A 152 1.03 -5.99 -9.73
C MET A 152 0.72 -7.39 -10.25
N GLN A 153 -0.41 -7.97 -9.85
CA GLN A 153 -0.82 -9.30 -10.33
C GLN A 153 -1.06 -9.30 -11.83
N GLN A 154 -1.67 -8.25 -12.36
CA GLN A 154 -1.89 -8.12 -13.79
C GLN A 154 -0.58 -7.98 -14.56
N GLN A 155 0.34 -7.17 -14.05
CA GLN A 155 1.66 -7.02 -14.66
C GLN A 155 2.45 -8.33 -14.62
N TYR A 156 2.34 -9.07 -13.52
CA TYR A 156 2.96 -10.39 -13.42
C TYR A 156 2.44 -11.34 -14.50
N SER A 157 1.13 -11.36 -14.72
CA SER A 157 0.52 -12.20 -15.75
C SER A 157 1.02 -11.88 -17.14
N LYS A 158 1.32 -10.60 -17.41
CA LYS A 158 1.85 -10.18 -18.72
C LYS A 158 3.28 -10.64 -18.96
N LEU A 159 4.01 -10.98 -17.93
CA LEU A 159 5.38 -11.48 -18.08
C LEU A 159 5.43 -12.78 -18.86
N ASP A 160 4.40 -13.59 -18.79
CA ASP A 160 4.31 -14.83 -19.56
C ASP A 160 4.34 -14.55 -21.06
N HIS A 161 3.60 -13.53 -21.50
CA HIS A 161 3.58 -13.14 -22.91
C HIS A 161 4.93 -12.61 -23.37
N LEU A 162 5.60 -11.82 -22.56
CA LEU A 162 6.91 -11.27 -22.89
C LEU A 162 7.96 -12.39 -23.01
N ASP A 163 7.91 -13.35 -22.11
CA ASP A 163 8.83 -14.48 -22.14
C ASP A 163 8.59 -15.33 -23.37
N ALA A 164 7.33 -15.60 -23.71
CA ALA A 164 6.98 -16.34 -24.92
C ALA A 164 7.46 -15.63 -26.19
N GLN A 165 7.34 -14.30 -26.24
CA GLN A 165 7.81 -13.52 -27.39
C GLN A 165 9.33 -13.54 -27.53
N ARG A 166 10.05 -13.62 -26.44
CA ARG A 166 11.53 -13.66 -26.47
C ARG A 166 12.07 -14.99 -26.98
N ARG A 167 11.30 -16.05 -26.92
CA ARG A 167 11.72 -17.36 -27.37
C ARG A 167 11.63 -17.54 -28.88
N PHE A 168 10.94 -16.64 -29.52
CA PHE A 168 10.80 -16.59 -30.96
C PHE A 168 11.50 -15.38 -31.54
#